data_4f7ab1fa944cba046a596df40dacd31a
#
_entry.id   4f7ab1fa944cba046a596df40dacd31a
#
_cell.length_a   1.000
_cell.length_b   1.000
_cell.length_c   1.000
_cell.angle_alpha   90.00
_cell.angle_beta   90.00
_cell.angle_gamma   90.00
#
_symmetry.space_group_name_H-M   'P 1'
#
loop_
_entity.id
_entity.type
_entity.pdbx_description
1 polymer ?
#
loop_
_entity_poly.entity_id
_entity_poly.type
_entity_poly.pdbx_seq_one_letter_code
_entity_poly.pdbx_strand_id
1 'polypeptide(L)'
;MSIWVCGEVLIDVLPTGPVVGGGPANTAKALARLGYDVDFIDGISSDAYGLSARKELDRDGVGLSLALSSDKPTCTATVTLDSAGSASYEFLIDGTATFDFNASWLPDPERLKPSVLHIGTLVTIVEPASTVLYDWAVKC
;
A
#
# COMPACT_ATOMS: atom_id res chain seq x y z
N MET A 1 5.30 -18.18 10.56
CA MET A 1 5.37 -17.99 9.09
C MET A 1 5.02 -16.54 8.84
N SER A 2 5.98 -15.74 8.40
CA SER A 2 5.78 -14.32 8.11
C SER A 2 5.41 -14.15 6.64
N ILE A 3 4.35 -13.40 6.39
CA ILE A 3 3.91 -13.02 5.04
C ILE A 3 4.18 -11.53 4.87
N TRP A 4 4.92 -11.17 3.84
CA TRP A 4 5.10 -9.77 3.47
C TRP A 4 4.14 -9.40 2.34
N VAL A 5 3.41 -8.33 2.53
CA VAL A 5 2.54 -7.74 1.51
C VAL A 5 3.08 -6.36 1.16
N CYS A 6 3.58 -6.23 -0.06
CA CYS A 6 4.20 -5.01 -0.57
C CYS A 6 3.35 -4.39 -1.67
N GLY A 7 3.04 -3.11 -1.52
CA GLY A 7 2.29 -2.38 -2.53
C GLY A 7 1.36 -1.33 -1.95
N GLU A 8 0.55 -0.75 -2.81
CA GLU A 8 -0.20 0.45 -2.48
C GLU A 8 -1.24 0.27 -1.38
N VAL A 9 -1.24 1.24 -0.46
CA VAL A 9 -2.42 1.70 0.26
C VAL A 9 -2.81 3.07 -0.26
N LEU A 10 -4.07 3.26 -0.54
CA LEU A 10 -4.61 4.52 -1.06
C LEU A 10 -5.98 4.82 -0.43
N ILE A 11 -6.49 6.02 -0.70
CA ILE A 11 -7.85 6.39 -0.30
C ILE A 11 -8.73 6.48 -1.53
N ASP A 12 -9.78 5.67 -1.55
CA ASP A 12 -10.88 5.82 -2.50
C ASP A 12 -11.79 6.95 -2.01
N VAL A 13 -11.79 8.07 -2.73
CA VAL A 13 -12.64 9.22 -2.41
C VAL A 13 -13.97 9.04 -3.15
N LEU A 14 -14.92 8.41 -2.46
CA LEU A 14 -16.25 8.13 -2.97
C LEU A 14 -17.22 9.31 -2.71
N PRO A 15 -18.33 9.43 -3.45
CA PRO A 15 -19.38 10.41 -3.13
C PRO A 15 -19.94 10.28 -1.70
N THR A 16 -19.85 9.09 -1.13
CA THR A 16 -20.29 8.79 0.26
C THR A 16 -19.22 9.05 1.31
N GLY A 17 -18.01 9.40 0.91
CA GLY A 17 -16.89 9.66 1.80
C GLY A 17 -15.64 8.82 1.47
N PRO A 18 -14.51 9.13 2.11
CA PRO A 18 -13.25 8.45 1.87
C PRO A 18 -13.23 7.05 2.51
N VAL A 19 -12.64 6.08 1.80
CA VAL A 19 -12.47 4.69 2.23
C VAL A 19 -11.03 4.27 2.00
N VAL A 20 -10.43 3.59 2.97
CA VAL A 20 -9.09 3.00 2.82
C VAL A 20 -9.17 1.83 1.83
N GLY A 21 -8.40 1.93 0.77
CA GLY A 21 -8.34 0.98 -0.33
C GLY A 21 -6.91 0.60 -0.72
N GLY A 22 -6.79 0.06 -1.90
CA GLY A 22 -5.56 -0.53 -2.43
C GLY A 22 -5.59 -2.06 -2.37
N GLY A 23 -5.29 -2.70 -3.50
CA GLY A 23 -5.30 -4.16 -3.60
C GLY A 23 -4.41 -4.84 -2.56
N PRO A 24 -3.12 -4.44 -2.43
CA PRO A 24 -2.22 -5.00 -1.43
C PRO A 24 -2.69 -4.73 0.01
N ALA A 25 -3.16 -3.53 0.33
CA ALA A 25 -3.68 -3.22 1.66
C ALA A 25 -4.89 -4.10 2.01
N ASN A 26 -5.79 -4.34 1.07
CA ASN A 26 -6.93 -5.25 1.26
C ASN A 26 -6.47 -6.71 1.42
N THR A 27 -5.45 -7.14 0.68
CA THR A 27 -4.84 -8.47 0.85
C THR A 27 -4.24 -8.63 2.24
N ALA A 28 -3.46 -7.64 2.72
CA ALA A 28 -2.87 -7.67 4.05
C ALA A 28 -3.93 -7.77 5.14
N LYS A 29 -4.99 -6.95 5.08
CA LYS A 29 -6.12 -7.00 6.03
C LYS A 29 -6.80 -8.37 6.02
N ALA A 30 -7.07 -8.93 4.83
CA ALA A 30 -7.72 -10.22 4.72
C ALA A 30 -6.88 -11.34 5.33
N LEU A 31 -5.59 -11.39 5.05
CA LEU A 31 -4.67 -12.39 5.58
C LEU A 31 -4.53 -12.28 7.11
N ALA A 32 -4.38 -11.05 7.64
CA ALA A 32 -4.30 -10.83 9.07
C ALA A 32 -5.58 -11.25 9.80
N ARG A 33 -6.75 -10.95 9.24
CA ARG A 33 -8.05 -11.42 9.79
C ARG A 33 -8.22 -12.94 9.75
N LEU A 34 -7.54 -13.62 8.85
CA LEU A 34 -7.48 -15.09 8.80
C LEU A 34 -6.46 -15.68 9.80
N GLY A 35 -5.77 -14.84 10.57
CA GLY A 35 -4.84 -15.25 11.61
C GLY A 35 -3.40 -15.47 11.15
N TYR A 36 -3.04 -15.01 9.96
CA TYR A 36 -1.65 -15.04 9.49
C TYR A 36 -0.85 -13.87 10.07
N ASP A 37 0.45 -14.11 10.27
CA ASP A 37 1.43 -13.10 10.64
C ASP A 37 1.84 -12.32 9.38
N VAL A 38 1.37 -11.08 9.28
CA VAL A 38 1.48 -10.24 8.07
C VAL A 38 2.15 -8.92 8.39
N ASP A 39 3.21 -8.59 7.66
CA ASP A 39 3.81 -7.27 7.62
C ASP A 39 3.51 -6.56 6.30
N PHE A 40 3.13 -5.29 6.38
CA PHE A 40 2.83 -4.44 5.23
C PHE A 40 4.01 -3.54 4.89
N ILE A 41 4.36 -3.47 3.62
CA ILE A 41 5.50 -2.71 3.09
C ILE A 41 4.99 -1.69 2.08
N ASP A 42 4.96 -0.43 2.48
CA ASP A 42 4.61 0.72 1.65
C ASP A 42 5.09 2.01 2.31
N GLY A 43 5.16 3.09 1.57
CA GLY A 43 5.25 4.44 2.11
C GLY A 43 3.86 4.92 2.53
N ILE A 44 3.67 5.21 3.81
CA ILE A 44 2.39 5.70 4.33
C ILE A 44 2.57 7.13 4.81
N SER A 45 1.74 8.03 4.29
CA SER A 45 1.78 9.46 4.64
C SER A 45 1.49 9.73 6.12
N SER A 46 2.04 10.83 6.62
CA SER A 46 1.68 11.41 7.91
C SER A 46 0.46 12.32 7.86
N ASP A 47 -0.16 12.52 6.69
CA ASP A 47 -1.40 13.29 6.56
C ASP A 47 -2.61 12.55 7.16
N ALA A 48 -3.77 13.22 7.19
CA ALA A 48 -4.98 12.66 7.79
C ALA A 48 -5.42 11.32 7.15
N TYR A 49 -5.24 11.20 5.83
CA TYR A 49 -5.55 9.96 5.11
C TYR A 49 -4.57 8.83 5.45
N GLY A 50 -3.27 9.12 5.51
CA GLY A 50 -2.26 8.16 5.91
C GLY A 50 -2.44 7.68 7.36
N LEU A 51 -2.79 8.58 8.28
CA LEU A 51 -3.13 8.23 9.67
C LEU A 51 -4.37 7.32 9.73
N SER A 52 -5.38 7.58 8.91
CA SER A 52 -6.56 6.72 8.80
C SER A 52 -6.21 5.33 8.28
N ALA A 53 -5.37 5.26 7.24
CA ALA A 53 -4.88 4.01 6.68
C ALA A 53 -4.11 3.18 7.71
N ARG A 54 -3.17 3.80 8.44
CA ARG A 54 -2.41 3.13 9.52
C ARG A 54 -3.33 2.56 10.59
N LYS A 55 -4.28 3.37 11.05
CA LYS A 55 -5.24 2.95 12.08
C LYS A 55 -6.09 1.77 11.63
N GLU A 56 -6.50 1.73 10.37
CA GLU A 56 -7.32 0.64 9.83
C GLU A 56 -6.51 -0.65 9.68
N LEU A 57 -5.28 -0.56 9.15
CA LEU A 57 -4.38 -1.70 9.03
C LEU A 57 -4.04 -2.30 10.40
N ASP A 58 -3.66 -1.47 11.36
CA ASP A 58 -3.34 -1.88 12.73
C ASP A 58 -4.54 -2.54 13.42
N ARG A 59 -5.74 -1.94 13.31
CA ARG A 59 -6.98 -2.52 13.85
C ARG A 59 -7.26 -3.92 13.31
N ASP A 60 -6.93 -4.17 12.05
CA ASP A 60 -7.13 -5.46 11.40
C ASP A 60 -5.99 -6.46 11.69
N GLY A 61 -5.00 -6.07 12.48
CA GLY A 61 -3.89 -6.93 12.92
C GLY A 61 -2.71 -6.99 11.95
N VAL A 62 -2.61 -6.04 11.01
CA VAL A 62 -1.48 -5.97 10.09
C VAL A 62 -0.28 -5.32 10.77
N GLY A 63 0.89 -5.97 10.72
CA GLY A 63 2.16 -5.41 11.17
C GLY A 63 2.61 -4.25 10.27
N LEU A 64 3.06 -3.16 10.90
CA LEU A 64 3.50 -1.93 10.21
C LEU A 64 4.97 -1.60 10.48
N SER A 65 5.71 -2.55 11.05
CA SER A 65 7.13 -2.34 11.37
C SER A 65 8.02 -2.13 10.15
N LEU A 66 7.58 -2.62 8.99
CA LEU A 66 8.27 -2.50 7.71
C LEU A 66 7.70 -1.38 6.83
N ALA A 67 6.68 -0.66 7.28
CA ALA A 67 6.12 0.46 6.56
C ALA A 67 6.90 1.76 6.86
N LEU A 68 7.21 2.52 5.80
CA LEU A 68 7.88 3.80 5.91
C LEU A 68 6.88 4.91 6.26
N SER A 69 7.21 5.77 7.22
CA SER A 69 6.49 7.04 7.40
C SER A 69 7.01 8.09 6.42
N SER A 70 6.11 8.73 5.70
CA SER A 70 6.42 9.73 4.68
C SER A 70 5.65 11.03 4.94
N ASP A 71 6.26 12.17 4.64
CA ASP A 71 5.63 13.49 4.63
C ASP A 71 4.98 13.84 3.28
N LYS A 72 5.16 12.98 2.27
CA LYS A 72 4.46 13.11 0.98
C LYS A 72 2.98 12.81 1.14
N PRO A 73 2.11 13.41 0.29
CA PRO A 73 0.66 13.18 0.39
C PRO A 73 0.27 11.73 0.14
N THR A 74 -0.86 11.33 0.70
CA THR A 74 -1.46 10.03 0.42
C THR A 74 -1.93 9.93 -1.03
N CYS A 75 -1.69 8.78 -1.66
CA CYS A 75 -2.30 8.45 -2.96
C CYS A 75 -3.82 8.36 -2.82
N THR A 76 -4.55 8.98 -3.76
CA THR A 76 -6.01 8.95 -3.78
C THR A 76 -6.54 8.50 -5.13
N ALA A 77 -7.69 7.81 -5.13
CA ALA A 77 -8.51 7.53 -6.30
C ALA A 77 -9.86 8.20 -6.11
N THR A 78 -10.12 9.31 -6.79
CA THR A 78 -11.39 10.02 -6.71
C THR A 78 -12.38 9.40 -7.68
N VAL A 79 -13.53 9.00 -7.18
CA VAL A 79 -14.61 8.40 -7.96
C VAL A 79 -15.70 9.44 -8.17
N THR A 80 -16.01 9.72 -9.43
CA THR A 80 -17.16 10.56 -9.82
C THR A 80 -18.15 9.73 -10.60
N LEU A 81 -19.44 9.97 -10.36
CA LEU A 81 -20.54 9.31 -11.08
C LEU A 81 -21.17 10.33 -12.03
N ASP A 82 -21.39 9.93 -13.28
CA ASP A 82 -22.20 10.71 -14.21
C ASP A 82 -23.70 10.56 -13.94
N SER A 83 -24.53 11.27 -14.71
CA SER A 83 -25.98 11.22 -14.59
C SER A 83 -26.61 9.85 -14.92
N ALA A 84 -25.85 8.98 -15.60
CA ALA A 84 -26.25 7.60 -15.91
C ALA A 84 -25.74 6.58 -14.88
N GLY A 85 -24.97 7.04 -13.85
CA GLY A 85 -24.38 6.19 -12.81
C GLY A 85 -23.08 5.52 -13.22
N SER A 86 -22.48 5.91 -14.35
CA SER A 86 -21.15 5.40 -14.76
C SER A 86 -20.06 6.05 -13.93
N ALA A 87 -19.13 5.23 -13.43
CA ALA A 87 -18.01 5.70 -12.64
C ALA A 87 -16.83 6.13 -13.50
N SER A 88 -16.23 7.26 -13.19
CA SER A 88 -14.91 7.67 -13.65
C SER A 88 -13.96 7.83 -12.46
N TYR A 89 -12.67 7.57 -12.70
CA TYR A 89 -11.64 7.56 -11.67
C TYR A 89 -10.57 8.57 -12.02
N GLU A 90 -10.18 9.36 -11.03
CA GLU A 90 -9.03 10.26 -11.11
C GLU A 90 -8.02 9.86 -10.03
N PHE A 91 -6.80 9.52 -10.43
CA PHE A 91 -5.74 9.08 -9.52
C PHE A 91 -4.74 10.21 -9.28
N LEU A 92 -4.46 10.48 -8.00
CA LEU A 92 -3.29 11.25 -7.58
C LEU A 92 -2.17 10.27 -7.24
N ILE A 93 -1.24 10.07 -8.16
CA ILE A 93 -0.13 9.10 -8.07
C ILE A 93 1.20 9.82 -7.84
N ASP A 94 1.51 10.79 -8.71
CA ASP A 94 2.81 11.45 -8.73
C ASP A 94 3.09 12.20 -7.43
N GLY A 95 4.28 12.00 -6.89
CA GLY A 95 4.73 12.67 -5.68
C GLY A 95 4.03 12.19 -4.40
N THR A 96 3.32 11.07 -4.44
CA THR A 96 2.67 10.50 -3.26
C THR A 96 3.57 9.51 -2.51
N ALA A 97 3.23 9.23 -1.25
CA ALA A 97 4.01 8.38 -0.36
C ALA A 97 4.14 6.93 -0.87
N THR A 98 3.06 6.39 -1.41
CA THR A 98 2.95 4.99 -1.87
C THR A 98 3.91 4.62 -3.00
N PHE A 99 4.25 5.55 -3.89
CA PHE A 99 5.10 5.24 -5.06
C PHE A 99 6.55 5.69 -4.87
N ASP A 100 6.91 6.16 -3.67
CA ASP A 100 8.26 6.63 -3.33
C ASP A 100 9.17 5.50 -2.83
N PHE A 101 9.15 4.37 -3.54
CA PHE A 101 10.01 3.24 -3.19
C PHE A 101 11.47 3.54 -3.47
N ASN A 102 12.31 3.21 -2.47
CA ASN A 102 13.76 3.33 -2.56
C ASN A 102 14.40 2.13 -1.86
N ALA A 103 15.41 1.55 -2.47
CA ALA A 103 16.12 0.39 -1.92
C ALA A 103 16.71 0.63 -0.52
N SER A 104 16.95 1.90 -0.14
CA SER A 104 17.55 2.24 1.15
C SER A 104 16.66 1.95 2.37
N TRP A 105 15.33 1.87 2.19
CA TRP A 105 14.41 1.62 3.30
C TRP A 105 13.65 0.28 3.18
N LEU A 106 13.73 -0.39 2.03
CA LEU A 106 13.17 -1.73 1.89
C LEU A 106 13.91 -2.71 2.82
N PRO A 107 13.19 -3.70 3.38
CA PRO A 107 13.82 -4.72 4.19
C PRO A 107 14.96 -5.41 3.46
N ASP A 108 16.08 -5.64 4.16
CA ASP A 108 17.23 -6.37 3.61
C ASP A 108 16.89 -7.86 3.49
N PRO A 109 16.79 -8.42 2.27
CA PRO A 109 16.40 -9.81 2.07
C PRO A 109 17.48 -10.81 2.49
N GLU A 110 18.72 -10.38 2.76
CA GLU A 110 19.76 -11.23 3.32
C GLU A 110 19.59 -11.44 4.83
N ARG A 111 18.93 -10.49 5.51
CA ARG A 111 18.73 -10.48 6.95
C ARG A 111 17.34 -10.94 7.38
N LEU A 112 16.33 -10.57 6.61
CA LEU A 112 14.93 -10.86 6.89
C LEU A 112 14.30 -11.46 5.64
N LYS A 113 13.76 -12.67 5.76
CA LYS A 113 13.08 -13.35 4.66
C LYS A 113 11.64 -13.68 5.03
N PRO A 114 10.67 -13.31 4.19
CA PRO A 114 9.31 -13.79 4.34
C PRO A 114 9.20 -15.25 3.91
N SER A 115 8.21 -15.95 4.43
CA SER A 115 7.80 -17.25 3.88
C SER A 115 7.04 -17.09 2.57
N VAL A 116 6.34 -15.96 2.42
CA VAL A 116 5.60 -15.55 1.22
C VAL A 116 5.78 -14.06 1.04
N LEU A 117 6.07 -13.64 -0.19
CA LEU A 117 6.05 -12.24 -0.62
C LEU A 117 4.92 -12.05 -1.63
N HIS A 118 3.96 -11.21 -1.29
CA HIS A 118 2.91 -10.73 -2.20
C HIS A 118 3.25 -9.31 -2.65
N ILE A 119 3.26 -9.06 -3.93
CA ILE A 119 3.45 -7.72 -4.52
C ILE A 119 2.29 -7.44 -5.48
N GLY A 120 1.73 -6.29 -5.43
CA GLY A 120 0.68 -5.79 -6.32
C GLY A 120 0.44 -4.32 -6.01
N THR A 121 -0.42 -3.67 -6.68
CA THR A 121 -0.89 -3.87 -8.04
C THR A 121 -0.37 -2.73 -8.91
N LEU A 122 -0.67 -1.49 -8.56
CA LEU A 122 -0.18 -0.29 -9.28
C LEU A 122 1.33 -0.10 -9.14
N VAL A 123 1.90 -0.43 -7.99
CA VAL A 123 3.35 -0.32 -7.75
C VAL A 123 4.19 -1.18 -8.70
N THR A 124 3.58 -2.18 -9.34
CA THR A 124 4.28 -3.04 -10.31
C THR A 124 4.38 -2.44 -11.71
N ILE A 125 3.68 -1.32 -11.96
CA ILE A 125 3.65 -0.66 -13.27
C ILE A 125 3.99 0.83 -13.21
N VAL A 126 4.00 1.43 -12.01
CA VAL A 126 4.33 2.86 -11.81
C VAL A 126 5.81 3.02 -11.48
N GLU A 127 6.53 3.77 -12.33
CA GLU A 127 7.95 4.08 -12.09
C GLU A 127 8.13 5.24 -11.09
N PRO A 128 9.20 5.26 -10.30
CA PRO A 128 10.31 4.28 -10.23
C PRO A 128 10.03 3.05 -9.36
N ALA A 129 8.86 2.96 -8.74
CA ALA A 129 8.51 1.89 -7.81
C ALA A 129 8.64 0.50 -8.46
N SER A 130 8.15 0.32 -9.70
CA SER A 130 8.15 -0.96 -10.38
C SER A 130 9.57 -1.52 -10.57
N THR A 131 10.52 -0.71 -11.01
CA THR A 131 11.93 -1.13 -11.17
C THR A 131 12.57 -1.42 -9.81
N VAL A 132 12.40 -0.54 -8.83
CA VAL A 132 12.98 -0.73 -7.49
C VAL A 132 12.47 -2.00 -6.83
N LEU A 133 11.16 -2.25 -6.90
CA LEU A 133 10.54 -3.43 -6.30
C LEU A 133 10.91 -4.71 -7.03
N TYR A 134 11.02 -4.69 -8.36
CA TYR A 134 11.49 -5.86 -9.12
C TYR A 134 12.91 -6.26 -8.68
N ASP A 135 13.85 -5.31 -8.65
CA ASP A 135 15.24 -5.55 -8.27
C ASP A 135 15.40 -6.04 -6.82
N TRP A 136 14.50 -5.64 -5.95
CA TRP A 136 14.46 -6.08 -4.56
C TRP A 136 13.81 -7.46 -4.43
N ALA A 137 12.66 -7.68 -5.05
CA ALA A 137 11.88 -8.90 -4.91
C ALA A 137 12.62 -10.16 -5.40
N VAL A 138 13.43 -10.03 -6.46
CA VAL A 138 14.21 -11.17 -6.99
C VAL A 138 15.31 -11.63 -6.02
N LYS A 139 15.58 -10.88 -4.95
CA LYS A 139 16.55 -11.23 -3.89
C LYS A 139 15.87 -11.85 -2.65
N CYS A 140 14.54 -11.69 -2.53
CA CYS A 140 13.75 -12.29 -1.45
C CYS A 140 13.53 -13.78 -1.67
#